data_45a5b2f716d6a00b0e86ceb45c21ae87
#
_entry.id   45a5b2f716d6a00b0e86ceb45c21ae87
#
_cell.length_a   1.000
_cell.length_b   1.000
_cell.length_c   1.000
_cell.angle_alpha   90.00
_cell.angle_beta   90.00
_cell.angle_gamma   90.00
#
_symmetry.space_group_name_H-M   'P 1'
#
loop_
_entity.id
_entity.type
_entity.pdbx_description
1 polymer ?
#
loop_
_entity_poly.entity_id
_entity_poly.type
_entity_poly.pdbx_seq_one_letter_code
_entity_poly.pdbx_strand_id
1 'polypeptide(L)'
;MTTHLDPYASSRETTEGTVFSVTGGDWDSLVSEIGESKEERIIVNMGPQHPSTHGVLRLVLELEGETVTEVRTGIGYLHTGIEKNIEFRNWTQAVTFATRMDYLSPIFNETAYCLAVEKLLGITNDIPERASVIRVMMMELNRISSHMVALGTGALELGAMGPMFFAFRDREIVLDTFEEITGLRMNMAYVRPGGVSQDLPAGMTTKIREVVKSLRKNFEDNAKLLIGNTIWMKRTEGIGYLDLAGCTTLGITGPVLRSAGLPWDLRKMQPYCGYENYEFDVITADTCDVYGRFLIRMAELEQSLRIIEQAIEKLDATEGQPVMVADKKIAWPAQLALGADGLGNSLDHIREIMGSSMESLIHHFKLVTEGFRVPAGQAYAAVESPRGELAAHVVSDGGTKPYRVHFREPSFNNLQSTSAMSEGGMVADIIGAVASIDPVMGGVDR
;
A
#
# COMPACT_ATOMS: atom_id res chain seq x y z
N MET A 1 25.29 -36.96 4.67
CA MET A 1 25.56 -35.60 5.21
C MET A 1 25.64 -34.65 4.03
N THR A 2 24.55 -34.00 3.70
CA THR A 2 24.52 -32.95 2.66
C THR A 2 24.71 -31.63 3.38
N THR A 3 25.92 -31.07 3.29
CA THR A 3 26.20 -29.71 3.72
C THR A 3 25.40 -28.75 2.86
N HIS A 4 24.35 -28.17 3.40
CA HIS A 4 23.69 -27.00 2.79
C HIS A 4 24.66 -25.82 2.89
N LEU A 5 25.30 -25.49 1.77
CA LEU A 5 26.09 -24.26 1.65
C LEU A 5 25.10 -23.07 1.71
N ASP A 6 25.28 -22.21 2.69
CA ASP A 6 24.56 -20.94 2.79
C ASP A 6 24.92 -20.07 1.59
N PRO A 7 23.95 -19.67 0.74
CA PRO A 7 24.22 -18.85 -0.45
C PRO A 7 24.75 -17.44 -0.13
N TYR A 8 24.74 -17.01 1.13
CA TYR A 8 25.25 -15.71 1.59
C TYR A 8 26.62 -15.79 2.28
N ALA A 9 27.24 -16.96 2.31
CA ALA A 9 28.54 -17.15 2.97
C ALA A 9 29.69 -16.35 2.33
N SER A 10 29.57 -15.95 1.06
CA SER A 10 30.63 -15.24 0.32
C SER A 10 30.67 -13.72 0.53
N SER A 11 29.71 -13.13 1.24
CA SER A 11 29.66 -11.67 1.50
C SER A 11 30.29 -11.26 2.85
N ARG A 12 31.01 -12.18 3.53
CA ARG A 12 31.39 -12.05 4.92
C ARG A 12 32.84 -11.58 5.17
N GLU A 13 33.58 -11.23 4.14
CA GLU A 13 35.03 -10.99 4.28
C GLU A 13 35.45 -9.51 4.39
N THR A 14 34.59 -8.55 4.69
CA THR A 14 34.95 -7.12 4.59
C THR A 14 35.03 -6.34 5.89
N THR A 15 34.90 -6.94 7.06
CA THR A 15 35.11 -6.25 8.35
C THR A 15 36.14 -6.94 9.19
N GLU A 16 37.06 -6.19 9.79
CA GLU A 16 38.00 -6.67 10.80
C GLU A 16 37.22 -7.13 12.05
N GLY A 17 36.94 -8.40 12.11
CA GLY A 17 36.22 -9.05 13.20
C GLY A 17 35.43 -10.27 12.68
N THR A 18 35.25 -11.27 13.52
CA THR A 18 34.50 -12.48 13.18
C THR A 18 33.00 -12.17 13.21
N VAL A 19 32.34 -12.13 12.05
CA VAL A 19 30.90 -11.94 11.96
C VAL A 19 30.19 -13.28 12.02
N PHE A 20 29.36 -13.47 13.03
CA PHE A 20 28.54 -14.69 13.20
C PHE A 20 27.16 -14.48 12.57
N SER A 21 26.76 -15.36 11.66
CA SER A 21 25.45 -15.35 11.05
C SER A 21 24.61 -16.47 11.63
N VAL A 22 23.47 -16.12 12.21
CA VAL A 22 22.51 -17.08 12.74
C VAL A 22 21.40 -17.31 11.73
N THR A 23 21.43 -18.44 11.05
CA THR A 23 20.26 -19.01 10.38
C THR A 23 19.56 -19.91 11.40
N GLY A 24 18.27 -19.67 11.64
CA GLY A 24 17.54 -20.29 12.76
C GLY A 24 17.78 -21.80 12.89
N GLY A 25 18.16 -22.24 14.07
CA GLY A 25 18.27 -23.64 14.46
C GLY A 25 19.52 -24.02 15.27
N ASP A 26 20.59 -23.24 15.24
CA ASP A 26 21.84 -23.64 15.87
C ASP A 26 22.30 -22.63 16.95
N TRP A 27 21.41 -22.46 17.95
CA TRP A 27 21.69 -21.56 19.07
C TRP A 27 22.88 -22.01 19.91
N ASP A 28 23.10 -23.34 20.07
CA ASP A 28 24.19 -23.89 20.89
C ASP A 28 25.57 -23.70 20.25
N SER A 29 25.69 -23.78 18.92
CA SER A 29 26.95 -23.47 18.23
C SER A 29 27.26 -21.98 18.30
N LEU A 30 26.28 -21.12 18.23
CA LEU A 30 26.44 -19.68 18.34
C LEU A 30 26.93 -19.27 19.73
N VAL A 31 26.34 -19.80 20.78
CA VAL A 31 26.77 -19.54 22.17
C VAL A 31 28.21 -20.02 22.43
N SER A 32 28.62 -21.13 21.79
CA SER A 32 30.00 -21.62 21.92
C SER A 32 31.03 -20.73 21.20
N GLU A 33 30.65 -20.17 20.05
CA GLU A 33 31.49 -19.26 19.26
C GLU A 33 31.63 -17.86 19.90
N ILE A 34 30.57 -17.34 20.53
CA ILE A 34 30.60 -16.06 21.27
C ILE A 34 31.54 -16.15 22.47
N GLY A 35 31.65 -17.31 23.12
CA GLY A 35 32.56 -17.53 24.25
C GLY A 35 34.05 -17.43 23.92
N GLU A 36 34.43 -17.47 22.64
CA GLU A 36 35.83 -17.39 22.17
C GLU A 36 36.23 -16.01 21.62
N SER A 37 35.26 -15.10 21.39
CA SER A 37 35.56 -13.75 20.86
C SER A 37 36.00 -12.80 21.97
N LYS A 38 37.08 -12.06 21.73
CA LYS A 38 37.61 -11.04 22.66
C LYS A 38 36.83 -9.71 22.63
N GLU A 39 35.86 -9.55 21.75
CA GLU A 39 35.00 -8.38 21.65
C GLU A 39 33.59 -8.75 22.16
N GLU A 40 33.07 -7.98 23.12
CA GLU A 40 31.75 -8.17 23.73
C GLU A 40 30.63 -7.75 22.75
N ARG A 41 30.57 -8.35 21.57
CA ARG A 41 29.47 -8.12 20.60
C ARG A 41 28.42 -9.19 20.79
N ILE A 42 27.15 -8.73 20.86
CA ILE A 42 26.00 -9.59 21.06
C ILE A 42 25.15 -9.56 19.77
N ILE A 43 24.79 -10.74 19.27
CA ILE A 43 23.86 -10.85 18.15
C ILE A 43 22.47 -11.18 18.68
N VAL A 44 21.48 -10.34 18.38
CA VAL A 44 20.10 -10.48 18.82
C VAL A 44 19.18 -10.61 17.61
N ASN A 45 18.30 -11.63 17.64
CA ASN A 45 17.22 -11.73 16.69
C ASN A 45 15.96 -11.05 17.24
N MET A 46 15.47 -10.01 16.57
CA MET A 46 14.20 -9.39 16.83
C MET A 46 13.19 -9.82 15.75
N GLY A 47 12.17 -10.56 16.16
CA GLY A 47 11.21 -11.19 15.24
C GLY A 47 11.69 -12.54 14.67
N PRO A 48 10.87 -13.19 13.78
CA PRO A 48 9.63 -12.65 13.19
C PRO A 48 8.45 -12.52 14.16
N GLN A 49 8.39 -13.32 15.22
CA GLN A 49 7.31 -13.24 16.21
C GLN A 49 7.59 -12.13 17.23
N HIS A 50 7.42 -10.88 16.82
CA HIS A 50 7.53 -9.71 17.67
C HIS A 50 6.54 -8.63 17.21
N PRO A 51 5.85 -7.89 18.11
CA PRO A 51 4.90 -6.86 17.71
C PRO A 51 5.51 -5.79 16.79
N SER A 52 6.68 -5.28 17.13
CA SER A 52 7.38 -4.23 16.37
C SER A 52 7.96 -4.68 15.02
N THR A 53 7.93 -5.97 14.72
CA THR A 53 8.32 -6.55 13.43
C THR A 53 7.11 -7.04 12.63
N HIS A 54 5.91 -6.54 12.95
CA HIS A 54 4.64 -6.88 12.30
C HIS A 54 4.36 -8.39 12.25
N GLY A 55 5.02 -9.20 13.11
CA GLY A 55 4.85 -10.64 13.22
C GLY A 55 5.56 -11.48 12.15
N VAL A 56 6.16 -10.87 11.13
CA VAL A 56 6.73 -11.56 9.95
C VAL A 56 8.04 -10.95 9.41
N LEU A 57 8.55 -9.89 10.02
CA LEU A 57 9.87 -9.33 9.72
C LEU A 57 10.88 -9.86 10.73
N ARG A 58 12.02 -10.32 10.26
CA ARG A 58 13.16 -10.67 11.09
C ARG A 58 14.22 -9.57 10.99
N LEU A 59 14.68 -9.08 12.12
CA LEU A 59 15.83 -8.20 12.22
C LEU A 59 16.93 -8.92 12.97
N VAL A 60 18.10 -9.07 12.37
CA VAL A 60 19.31 -9.56 13.03
C VAL A 60 20.13 -8.34 13.39
N LEU A 61 20.33 -8.13 14.69
CA LEU A 61 20.99 -6.97 15.25
C LEU A 61 22.35 -7.40 15.81
N GLU A 62 23.39 -6.71 15.41
CA GLU A 62 24.69 -6.79 16.09
C GLU A 62 24.82 -5.59 17.02
N LEU A 63 25.14 -5.85 18.27
CA LEU A 63 25.14 -4.88 19.35
C LEU A 63 26.49 -4.82 20.07
N GLU A 64 26.93 -3.60 20.38
CA GLU A 64 27.99 -3.33 21.34
C GLU A 64 27.37 -2.61 22.54
N GLY A 65 27.13 -3.36 23.62
CA GLY A 65 26.26 -2.89 24.70
C GLY A 65 24.82 -2.66 24.24
N GLU A 66 24.35 -1.41 24.28
CA GLU A 66 23.03 -1.00 23.75
C GLU A 66 23.13 -0.31 22.39
N THR A 67 24.32 -0.12 21.85
CA THR A 67 24.55 0.52 20.55
C THR A 67 24.45 -0.52 19.43
N VAL A 68 23.73 -0.17 18.39
CA VAL A 68 23.57 -1.01 17.19
C VAL A 68 24.73 -0.79 16.25
N THR A 69 25.49 -1.84 15.97
CA THR A 69 26.62 -1.78 15.03
C THR A 69 26.22 -2.20 13.62
N GLU A 70 25.31 -3.17 13.50
CA GLU A 70 24.79 -3.62 12.21
C GLU A 70 23.34 -4.08 12.33
N VAL A 71 22.53 -3.83 11.29
CA VAL A 71 21.16 -4.35 11.17
C VAL A 71 20.99 -5.06 9.84
N ARG A 72 20.54 -6.30 9.88
CA ARG A 72 20.17 -7.08 8.69
C ARG A 72 18.72 -7.44 8.72
N THR A 73 17.99 -7.13 7.65
CA THR A 73 16.58 -7.44 7.50
C THR A 73 16.40 -8.79 6.82
N GLY A 74 15.62 -9.70 7.44
CA GLY A 74 15.21 -10.98 6.87
C GLY A 74 13.72 -10.94 6.50
N ILE A 75 13.41 -11.12 5.22
CA ILE A 75 12.06 -11.11 4.65
C ILE A 75 11.71 -12.47 4.07
N GLY A 76 10.47 -12.65 3.59
CA GLY A 76 10.00 -13.87 2.94
C GLY A 76 9.02 -14.72 3.77
N TYR A 77 8.81 -14.38 5.04
CA TYR A 77 7.90 -15.13 5.92
C TYR A 77 6.42 -14.99 5.55
N LEU A 78 6.08 -14.01 4.71
CA LEU A 78 4.75 -13.79 4.18
C LEU A 78 4.69 -13.94 2.64
N HIS A 79 5.69 -14.59 2.04
CA HIS A 79 5.72 -14.80 0.60
C HIS A 79 4.64 -15.80 0.17
N THR A 80 3.70 -15.35 -0.65
CA THR A 80 2.57 -16.15 -1.15
C THR A 80 2.59 -16.33 -2.67
N GLY A 81 3.59 -15.80 -3.35
CA GLY A 81 3.76 -15.91 -4.80
C GLY A 81 2.67 -15.19 -5.58
N ILE A 82 2.23 -14.02 -5.14
CA ILE A 82 1.14 -13.25 -5.75
C ILE A 82 1.42 -12.99 -7.24
N GLU A 83 2.61 -12.51 -7.57
CA GLU A 83 2.98 -12.23 -8.96
C GLU A 83 2.88 -13.48 -9.85
N LYS A 84 3.33 -14.63 -9.35
CA LYS A 84 3.25 -15.90 -10.06
C LYS A 84 1.82 -16.43 -10.17
N ASN A 85 1.01 -16.26 -9.13
CA ASN A 85 -0.39 -16.66 -9.15
C ASN A 85 -1.21 -15.85 -10.17
N ILE A 86 -0.90 -14.55 -10.32
CA ILE A 86 -1.56 -13.68 -11.30
C ILE A 86 -1.36 -14.20 -12.73
N GLU A 87 -0.21 -14.76 -13.08
CA GLU A 87 0.08 -15.31 -14.42
C GLU A 87 -0.86 -16.47 -14.83
N PHE A 88 -1.50 -17.14 -13.87
CA PHE A 88 -2.46 -18.22 -14.10
C PHE A 88 -3.92 -17.77 -14.12
N ARG A 89 -4.20 -16.50 -13.83
CA ARG A 89 -5.54 -15.93 -13.76
C ARG A 89 -5.85 -15.07 -14.97
N ASN A 90 -7.13 -14.95 -15.33
CA ASN A 90 -7.49 -13.95 -16.35
C ASN A 90 -7.31 -12.52 -15.81
N TRP A 91 -7.30 -11.54 -16.70
CA TRP A 91 -7.00 -10.15 -16.38
C TRP A 91 -7.88 -9.56 -15.26
N THR A 92 -9.16 -9.95 -15.19
CA THR A 92 -10.08 -9.49 -14.13
C THR A 92 -9.83 -10.22 -12.82
N GLN A 93 -9.61 -11.54 -12.86
CA GLN A 93 -9.35 -12.34 -11.66
C GLN A 93 -8.03 -11.96 -11.01
N ALA A 94 -7.04 -11.51 -11.76
CA ALA A 94 -5.75 -11.06 -11.26
C ALA A 94 -5.87 -9.91 -10.26
N VAL A 95 -6.89 -9.04 -10.39
CA VAL A 95 -7.16 -7.96 -9.44
C VAL A 95 -7.33 -8.50 -8.01
N THR A 96 -7.96 -9.66 -7.84
CA THR A 96 -8.20 -10.27 -6.53
C THR A 96 -6.91 -10.72 -5.82
N PHE A 97 -5.83 -10.91 -6.56
CA PHE A 97 -4.50 -11.19 -6.00
C PHE A 97 -3.74 -9.90 -5.73
N ALA A 98 -3.78 -8.93 -6.67
CA ALA A 98 -3.15 -7.63 -6.48
C ALA A 98 -3.63 -6.93 -5.21
N THR A 99 -4.94 -6.95 -4.94
CA THR A 99 -5.54 -6.30 -3.77
C THR A 99 -4.98 -6.81 -2.43
N ARG A 100 -4.37 -8.00 -2.39
CA ARG A 100 -3.85 -8.63 -1.17
C ARG A 100 -2.38 -8.35 -0.87
N MET A 101 -1.67 -7.63 -1.74
CA MET A 101 -0.27 -7.28 -1.50
C MET A 101 -0.13 -6.34 -0.31
N ASP A 102 -0.38 -5.08 -0.51
CA ASP A 102 -0.52 -4.11 0.56
C ASP A 102 -1.97 -4.14 1.06
N TYR A 103 -2.24 -4.99 2.03
CA TYR A 103 -3.60 -5.19 2.56
C TYR A 103 -4.15 -4.00 3.33
N LEU A 104 -3.34 -2.99 3.66
CA LEU A 104 -3.80 -1.73 4.25
C LEU A 104 -4.20 -0.69 3.20
N SER A 105 -3.69 -0.82 1.97
CA SER A 105 -4.02 0.07 0.87
C SER A 105 -4.44 -0.68 -0.42
N PRO A 106 -5.42 -1.59 -0.35
CA PRO A 106 -5.81 -2.48 -1.44
C PRO A 106 -6.24 -1.73 -2.72
N ILE A 107 -6.94 -0.61 -2.60
CA ILE A 107 -7.41 0.19 -3.75
C ILE A 107 -6.25 0.70 -4.61
N PHE A 108 -5.10 1.03 -4.00
CA PHE A 108 -3.91 1.47 -4.75
C PHE A 108 -3.30 0.33 -5.56
N ASN A 109 -3.25 -0.89 -4.99
CA ASN A 109 -2.77 -2.08 -5.70
C ASN A 109 -3.63 -2.38 -6.93
N GLU A 110 -4.95 -2.35 -6.73
CA GLU A 110 -5.94 -2.55 -7.80
C GLU A 110 -5.78 -1.50 -8.89
N THR A 111 -5.66 -0.23 -8.49
CA THR A 111 -5.54 0.89 -9.43
C THR A 111 -4.24 0.81 -10.24
N ALA A 112 -3.10 0.54 -9.62
CA ALA A 112 -1.82 0.41 -10.32
C ALA A 112 -1.87 -0.70 -11.39
N TYR A 113 -2.41 -1.86 -11.02
CA TYR A 113 -2.59 -2.97 -11.94
C TYR A 113 -3.57 -2.62 -13.07
N CYS A 114 -4.75 -2.08 -12.76
CA CYS A 114 -5.76 -1.74 -13.75
C CYS A 114 -5.27 -0.68 -14.74
N LEU A 115 -4.58 0.36 -14.27
CA LEU A 115 -3.99 1.40 -15.14
C LEU A 115 -2.96 0.81 -16.12
N ALA A 116 -2.13 -0.16 -15.69
CA ALA A 116 -1.19 -0.82 -16.58
C ALA A 116 -1.92 -1.66 -17.66
N VAL A 117 -2.98 -2.37 -17.28
CA VAL A 117 -3.81 -3.14 -18.21
C VAL A 117 -4.55 -2.21 -19.18
N GLU A 118 -5.09 -1.10 -18.71
CA GLU A 118 -5.79 -0.09 -19.50
C GLU A 118 -4.87 0.58 -20.53
N LYS A 119 -3.60 0.82 -20.17
CA LYS A 119 -2.57 1.28 -21.11
C LYS A 119 -2.32 0.26 -22.23
N LEU A 120 -2.23 -1.03 -21.92
CA LEU A 120 -2.08 -2.10 -22.91
C LEU A 120 -3.29 -2.23 -23.83
N LEU A 121 -4.49 -2.04 -23.29
CA LEU A 121 -5.73 -2.06 -24.06
C LEU A 121 -5.92 -0.79 -24.92
N GLY A 122 -5.20 0.29 -24.62
CA GLY A 122 -5.33 1.60 -25.28
C GLY A 122 -6.61 2.35 -24.91
N ILE A 123 -7.24 2.04 -23.78
CA ILE A 123 -8.52 2.61 -23.32
C ILE A 123 -8.39 3.66 -22.23
N THR A 124 -7.19 4.10 -21.93
CA THR A 124 -6.92 5.04 -20.80
C THR A 124 -7.80 6.30 -20.88
N ASN A 125 -8.04 6.81 -22.09
CA ASN A 125 -8.86 8.00 -22.32
C ASN A 125 -10.37 7.72 -22.45
N ASP A 126 -10.77 6.44 -22.50
CA ASP A 126 -12.16 6.03 -22.64
C ASP A 126 -12.82 5.73 -21.29
N ILE A 127 -12.04 5.79 -20.21
CA ILE A 127 -12.56 5.57 -18.85
C ILE A 127 -13.55 6.67 -18.49
N PRO A 128 -14.78 6.33 -18.07
CA PRO A 128 -15.76 7.32 -17.70
C PRO A 128 -15.27 8.24 -16.58
N GLU A 129 -15.61 9.54 -16.69
CA GLU A 129 -15.22 10.53 -15.66
C GLU A 129 -15.70 10.12 -14.27
N ARG A 130 -16.96 9.67 -14.15
CA ARG A 130 -17.51 9.20 -12.88
C ARG A 130 -16.69 8.07 -12.27
N ALA A 131 -16.24 7.10 -13.08
CA ALA A 131 -15.38 6.01 -12.60
C ALA A 131 -14.05 6.53 -12.09
N SER A 132 -13.44 7.50 -12.77
CA SER A 132 -12.18 8.13 -12.35
C SER A 132 -12.34 8.88 -11.04
N VAL A 133 -13.43 9.63 -10.85
CA VAL A 133 -13.73 10.35 -9.61
C VAL A 133 -13.96 9.37 -8.45
N ILE A 134 -14.69 8.28 -8.67
CA ILE A 134 -14.87 7.22 -7.66
C ILE A 134 -13.53 6.62 -7.26
N ARG A 135 -12.66 6.29 -8.23
CA ARG A 135 -11.31 5.76 -7.93
C ARG A 135 -10.50 6.71 -7.06
N VAL A 136 -10.49 8.02 -7.36
CA VAL A 136 -9.79 9.03 -6.55
C VAL A 136 -10.36 9.08 -5.14
N MET A 137 -11.68 9.17 -4.99
CA MET A 137 -12.33 9.20 -3.67
C MET A 137 -11.99 7.96 -2.85
N MET A 138 -12.07 6.77 -3.46
CA MET A 138 -11.76 5.51 -2.78
C MET A 138 -10.27 5.41 -2.40
N MET A 139 -9.36 5.88 -3.25
CA MET A 139 -7.93 5.93 -2.94
C MET A 139 -7.66 6.86 -1.76
N GLU A 140 -8.24 8.05 -1.72
CA GLU A 140 -7.99 8.98 -0.60
C GLU A 140 -8.65 8.52 0.71
N LEU A 141 -9.82 7.90 0.69
CA LEU A 141 -10.38 7.21 1.86
C LEU A 141 -9.44 6.08 2.34
N ASN A 142 -8.87 5.33 1.40
CA ASN A 142 -7.94 4.25 1.71
C ASN A 142 -6.60 4.80 2.24
N ARG A 143 -6.11 5.96 1.76
CA ARG A 143 -4.95 6.66 2.32
C ARG A 143 -5.19 7.04 3.78
N ILE A 144 -6.36 7.60 4.10
CA ILE A 144 -6.77 7.92 5.46
C ILE A 144 -6.74 6.66 6.33
N SER A 145 -7.40 5.60 5.91
CA SER A 145 -7.43 4.33 6.62
C SER A 145 -6.04 3.76 6.88
N SER A 146 -5.13 3.86 5.92
CA SER A 146 -3.75 3.39 6.02
C SER A 146 -2.92 4.24 6.98
N HIS A 147 -2.99 5.57 6.85
CA HIS A 147 -2.28 6.47 7.76
C HIS A 147 -2.76 6.35 9.21
N MET A 148 -4.05 6.05 9.44
CA MET A 148 -4.56 5.77 10.78
C MET A 148 -3.88 4.54 11.41
N VAL A 149 -3.63 3.49 10.63
CA VAL A 149 -2.88 2.33 11.13
C VAL A 149 -1.45 2.73 11.44
N ALA A 150 -0.74 3.38 10.51
CA ALA A 150 0.65 3.79 10.69
C ALA A 150 0.85 4.66 11.94
N LEU A 151 -0.03 5.66 12.13
CA LEU A 151 0.02 6.57 13.28
C LEU A 151 -0.34 5.87 14.59
N GLY A 152 -1.38 5.02 14.57
CA GLY A 152 -1.84 4.30 15.75
C GLY A 152 -0.84 3.23 16.22
N THR A 153 -0.37 2.38 15.32
CA THR A 153 0.60 1.32 15.65
C THR A 153 1.97 1.90 16.00
N GLY A 154 2.44 2.92 15.26
CA GLY A 154 3.70 3.59 15.58
C GLY A 154 3.66 4.25 16.97
N ALA A 155 2.53 4.85 17.37
CA ALA A 155 2.35 5.36 18.73
C ALA A 155 2.37 4.24 19.77
N LEU A 156 1.67 3.12 19.51
CA LEU A 156 1.66 1.95 20.39
C LEU A 156 3.05 1.38 20.61
N GLU A 157 3.83 1.23 19.56
CA GLU A 157 5.20 0.69 19.61
C GLU A 157 6.15 1.53 20.44
N LEU A 158 5.92 2.83 20.50
CA LEU A 158 6.63 3.76 21.39
C LEU A 158 5.98 3.92 22.77
N GLY A 159 4.97 3.09 23.10
CA GLY A 159 4.31 3.03 24.41
C GLY A 159 3.07 3.91 24.58
N ALA A 160 2.61 4.62 23.54
CA ALA A 160 1.43 5.46 23.59
C ALA A 160 0.18 4.71 23.12
N MET A 161 -0.47 3.96 24.02
CA MET A 161 -1.63 3.12 23.70
C MET A 161 -2.89 3.92 23.33
N GLY A 162 -3.12 5.08 23.95
CA GLY A 162 -4.33 5.90 23.74
C GLY A 162 -4.56 6.27 22.28
N PRO A 163 -3.59 6.85 21.57
CA PRO A 163 -3.70 7.21 20.15
C PRO A 163 -4.08 6.03 19.24
N MET A 164 -3.62 4.81 19.55
CA MET A 164 -4.00 3.61 18.80
C MET A 164 -5.52 3.38 18.82
N PHE A 165 -6.15 3.42 20.00
CA PHE A 165 -7.60 3.19 20.09
C PHE A 165 -8.40 4.24 19.31
N PHE A 166 -8.00 5.50 19.37
CA PHE A 166 -8.67 6.55 18.61
C PHE A 166 -8.45 6.40 17.10
N ALA A 167 -7.23 6.10 16.67
CA ALA A 167 -6.93 5.88 15.26
C ALA A 167 -7.71 4.69 14.69
N PHE A 168 -7.83 3.58 15.42
CA PHE A 168 -8.61 2.42 14.99
C PHE A 168 -10.11 2.68 14.99
N ARG A 169 -10.64 3.46 15.95
CA ARG A 169 -12.05 3.91 15.92
C ARG A 169 -12.33 4.70 14.63
N ASP A 170 -11.45 5.62 14.26
CA ASP A 170 -11.62 6.46 13.09
C ASP A 170 -11.44 5.66 11.79
N ARG A 171 -10.54 4.68 11.80
CA ARG A 171 -10.38 3.73 10.72
C ARG A 171 -11.64 2.90 10.49
N GLU A 172 -12.33 2.44 11.55
CA GLU A 172 -13.58 1.70 11.43
C GLU A 172 -14.63 2.47 10.65
N ILE A 173 -14.76 3.78 10.85
CA ILE A 173 -15.71 4.62 10.09
C ILE A 173 -15.44 4.51 8.57
N VAL A 174 -14.18 4.48 8.17
CA VAL A 174 -13.79 4.32 6.76
C VAL A 174 -14.06 2.91 6.26
N LEU A 175 -13.77 1.88 7.08
CA LEU A 175 -14.02 0.48 6.69
C LEU A 175 -15.51 0.18 6.54
N ASP A 176 -16.36 0.74 7.40
CA ASP A 176 -17.81 0.63 7.27
C ASP A 176 -18.31 1.31 5.98
N THR A 177 -17.68 2.43 5.61
CA THR A 177 -17.96 3.10 4.33
C THR A 177 -17.58 2.21 3.14
N PHE A 178 -16.42 1.52 3.21
CA PHE A 178 -16.01 0.58 2.17
C PHE A 178 -16.96 -0.62 2.07
N GLU A 179 -17.39 -1.18 3.20
CA GLU A 179 -18.33 -2.30 3.22
C GLU A 179 -19.66 -1.92 2.58
N GLU A 180 -20.15 -0.72 2.81
CA GLU A 180 -21.40 -0.24 2.21
C GLU A 180 -21.29 -0.02 0.69
N ILE A 181 -20.13 0.47 0.22
CA ILE A 181 -19.89 0.70 -1.22
C ILE A 181 -19.61 -0.62 -1.95
N THR A 182 -18.80 -1.50 -1.37
CA THR A 182 -18.22 -2.63 -2.08
C THR A 182 -18.70 -4.01 -1.61
N GLY A 183 -19.36 -4.06 -0.44
CA GLY A 183 -19.72 -5.29 0.26
C GLY A 183 -18.56 -5.90 1.08
N LEU A 184 -17.38 -5.28 1.08
CA LEU A 184 -16.19 -5.78 1.76
C LEU A 184 -15.48 -4.65 2.51
N ARG A 185 -15.05 -4.92 3.72
CA ARG A 185 -14.28 -3.98 4.55
C ARG A 185 -12.86 -3.77 4.03
N MET A 186 -12.25 -4.83 3.49
CA MET A 186 -10.87 -4.88 2.97
C MET A 186 -10.80 -5.79 1.74
N ASN A 187 -9.76 -5.63 0.92
CA ASN A 187 -9.48 -6.47 -0.27
C ASN A 187 -10.65 -6.52 -1.25
N MET A 188 -11.19 -5.35 -1.61
CA MET A 188 -12.46 -5.19 -2.27
C MET A 188 -12.50 -5.70 -3.70
N ALA A 189 -11.38 -5.67 -4.44
CA ALA A 189 -11.32 -5.90 -5.88
C ALA A 189 -12.38 -5.06 -6.65
N TYR A 190 -12.52 -3.81 -6.22
CA TYR A 190 -13.54 -2.88 -6.68
C TYR A 190 -13.14 -2.15 -7.95
N VAL A 191 -11.88 -1.73 -8.04
CA VAL A 191 -11.32 -1.15 -9.27
C VAL A 191 -11.09 -2.27 -10.28
N ARG A 192 -11.60 -2.10 -11.49
CA ARG A 192 -11.51 -3.09 -12.57
C ARG A 192 -10.96 -2.45 -13.84
N PRO A 193 -10.28 -3.21 -14.72
CA PRO A 193 -9.92 -2.69 -16.02
C PRO A 193 -11.14 -2.12 -16.74
N GLY A 194 -11.09 -0.84 -17.11
CA GLY A 194 -12.19 -0.13 -17.75
C GLY A 194 -13.08 0.71 -16.82
N GLY A 195 -12.87 0.68 -15.49
CA GLY A 195 -13.66 1.47 -14.55
C GLY A 195 -13.70 0.91 -13.14
N VAL A 196 -14.89 0.80 -12.55
CA VAL A 196 -15.18 0.21 -11.24
C VAL A 196 -16.29 -0.83 -11.35
N SER A 197 -16.35 -1.75 -10.39
CA SER A 197 -17.26 -2.90 -10.45
C SER A 197 -18.75 -2.53 -10.39
N GLN A 198 -19.08 -1.46 -9.68
CA GLN A 198 -20.44 -0.94 -9.50
C GLN A 198 -20.40 0.53 -9.13
N ASP A 199 -21.51 1.23 -9.34
CA ASP A 199 -21.67 2.62 -8.91
C ASP A 199 -21.87 2.71 -7.40
N LEU A 200 -21.79 3.92 -6.88
CA LEU A 200 -22.05 4.20 -5.48
C LEU A 200 -23.54 3.94 -5.14
N PRO A 201 -23.84 3.40 -3.94
CA PRO A 201 -25.22 3.32 -3.45
C PRO A 201 -25.90 4.70 -3.39
N ALA A 202 -27.20 4.73 -3.53
CA ALA A 202 -27.99 5.96 -3.42
C ALA A 202 -27.76 6.65 -2.07
N GLY A 203 -27.52 7.97 -2.09
CA GLY A 203 -27.26 8.77 -0.89
C GLY A 203 -25.85 8.65 -0.30
N MET A 204 -24.94 7.88 -0.93
CA MET A 204 -23.59 7.66 -0.42
C MET A 204 -22.76 8.96 -0.36
N THR A 205 -22.93 9.88 -1.31
CA THR A 205 -22.24 11.18 -1.28
C THR A 205 -22.59 12.00 -0.04
N THR A 206 -23.86 11.98 0.40
CA THR A 206 -24.30 12.63 1.64
C THR A 206 -23.65 11.98 2.86
N LYS A 207 -23.62 10.64 2.92
CA LYS A 207 -22.98 9.91 4.02
C LYS A 207 -21.48 10.20 4.10
N ILE A 208 -20.77 10.22 2.96
CA ILE A 208 -19.33 10.52 2.95
C ILE A 208 -19.07 11.96 3.43
N ARG A 209 -19.92 12.93 3.15
CA ARG A 209 -19.80 14.29 3.74
C ARG A 209 -19.85 14.26 5.26
N GLU A 210 -20.73 13.45 5.84
CA GLU A 210 -20.82 13.30 7.31
C GLU A 210 -19.55 12.61 7.85
N VAL A 211 -19.06 11.58 7.16
CA VAL A 211 -17.81 10.90 7.49
C VAL A 211 -16.63 11.88 7.47
N VAL A 212 -16.46 12.68 6.42
CA VAL A 212 -15.40 13.69 6.30
C VAL A 212 -15.44 14.68 7.46
N LYS A 213 -16.63 15.18 7.79
CA LYS A 213 -16.81 16.12 8.92
C LYS A 213 -16.44 15.49 10.26
N SER A 214 -16.82 14.24 10.48
CA SER A 214 -16.49 13.49 11.69
C SER A 214 -14.98 13.23 11.80
N LEU A 215 -14.36 12.76 10.72
CA LEU A 215 -12.93 12.46 10.68
C LEU A 215 -12.07 13.71 10.90
N ARG A 216 -12.41 14.85 10.28
CA ARG A 216 -11.68 16.12 10.48
C ARG A 216 -11.62 16.50 11.95
N LYS A 217 -12.76 16.46 12.64
CA LYS A 217 -12.80 16.73 14.08
C LYS A 217 -11.97 15.74 14.89
N ASN A 218 -12.06 14.46 14.56
CA ASN A 218 -11.34 13.41 15.28
C ASN A 218 -9.82 13.54 15.06
N PHE A 219 -9.36 13.92 13.85
CA PHE A 219 -7.95 14.14 13.57
C PHE A 219 -7.35 15.29 14.38
N GLU A 220 -8.10 16.39 14.54
CA GLU A 220 -7.69 17.50 15.43
C GLU A 220 -7.52 17.03 16.88
N ASP A 221 -8.43 16.21 17.37
CA ASP A 221 -8.38 15.70 18.74
C ASP A 221 -7.24 14.68 18.92
N ASN A 222 -7.01 13.80 17.94
CA ASN A 222 -5.90 12.84 17.96
C ASN A 222 -4.54 13.56 17.88
N ALA A 223 -4.43 14.60 17.07
CA ALA A 223 -3.20 15.39 16.92
C ALA A 223 -2.75 15.98 18.27
N LYS A 224 -3.68 16.47 19.09
CA LYS A 224 -3.39 17.03 20.43
C LYS A 224 -2.76 16.04 21.41
N LEU A 225 -2.90 14.73 21.17
CA LEU A 225 -2.34 13.69 22.04
C LEU A 225 -0.83 13.51 21.84
N LEU A 226 -0.34 13.75 20.63
CA LEU A 226 1.04 13.47 20.23
C LEU A 226 1.82 14.74 19.87
N ILE A 227 1.22 15.68 19.13
CA ILE A 227 1.89 16.93 18.74
C ILE A 227 2.15 17.76 19.98
N GLY A 228 3.42 18.13 20.20
CA GLY A 228 3.85 18.89 21.38
C GLY A 228 3.98 18.06 22.67
N ASN A 229 3.74 16.76 22.63
CA ASN A 229 4.01 15.87 23.76
C ASN A 229 5.51 15.67 23.92
N THR A 230 6.07 16.09 25.05
CA THR A 230 7.52 16.07 25.26
C THR A 230 8.15 14.67 25.28
N ILE A 231 7.39 13.65 25.71
CA ILE A 231 7.86 12.25 25.69
C ILE A 231 7.92 11.76 24.24
N TRP A 232 6.85 12.04 23.47
CA TRP A 232 6.76 11.68 22.07
C TRP A 232 7.90 12.33 21.26
N MET A 233 8.09 13.64 21.41
CA MET A 233 9.15 14.38 20.73
C MET A 233 10.54 13.80 21.04
N LYS A 234 10.87 13.55 22.32
CA LYS A 234 12.16 12.97 22.73
C LYS A 234 12.39 11.55 22.22
N ARG A 235 11.34 10.82 21.87
CA ARG A 235 11.40 9.46 21.32
C ARG A 235 11.39 9.43 19.79
N THR A 236 11.25 10.57 19.12
CA THR A 236 11.05 10.65 17.66
C THR A 236 11.93 11.69 16.97
N GLU A 237 12.25 12.81 17.65
CA GLU A 237 13.15 13.84 17.11
C GLU A 237 14.59 13.36 17.04
N GLY A 238 15.23 13.51 15.88
CA GLY A 238 16.61 13.09 15.63
C GLY A 238 16.82 11.58 15.55
N ILE A 239 15.76 10.77 15.70
CA ILE A 239 15.83 9.31 15.63
C ILE A 239 15.48 8.84 14.22
N GLY A 240 16.17 7.78 13.74
CA GLY A 240 15.94 7.23 12.42
C GLY A 240 16.20 8.25 11.31
N TYR A 241 17.27 9.03 11.43
CA TYR A 241 17.65 10.05 10.48
C TYR A 241 18.04 9.44 9.12
N LEU A 242 17.46 9.99 8.04
CA LEU A 242 17.79 9.60 6.67
C LEU A 242 17.67 10.84 5.76
N ASP A 243 18.80 11.32 5.29
CA ASP A 243 18.88 12.51 4.44
C ASP A 243 18.40 12.24 3.00
N LEU A 244 18.32 13.31 2.20
CA LEU A 244 17.89 13.24 0.80
C LEU A 244 18.84 12.38 -0.06
N ALA A 245 20.14 12.40 0.22
CA ALA A 245 21.12 11.60 -0.52
C ALA A 245 20.90 10.10 -0.26
N GLY A 246 20.69 9.71 1.00
CA GLY A 246 20.33 8.36 1.39
C GLY A 246 19.00 7.90 0.78
N CYS A 247 17.96 8.75 0.84
CA CYS A 247 16.67 8.46 0.20
C CYS A 247 16.81 8.22 -1.30
N THR A 248 17.57 9.05 -1.99
CA THR A 248 17.76 8.94 -3.45
C THR A 248 18.56 7.69 -3.82
N THR A 249 19.62 7.38 -3.07
CA THR A 249 20.49 6.22 -3.31
C THR A 249 19.72 4.90 -3.14
N LEU A 250 18.84 4.82 -2.14
CA LEU A 250 18.04 3.62 -1.83
C LEU A 250 16.73 3.56 -2.63
N GLY A 251 16.42 4.56 -3.46
CA GLY A 251 15.17 4.63 -4.23
C GLY A 251 13.93 4.77 -3.36
N ILE A 252 14.06 5.45 -2.22
CA ILE A 252 12.98 5.72 -1.27
C ILE A 252 11.97 6.70 -1.88
N THR A 253 10.70 6.52 -1.59
CA THR A 253 9.60 7.38 -2.05
C THR A 253 8.58 7.62 -0.93
N GLY A 254 7.59 8.46 -1.21
CA GLY A 254 6.48 8.71 -0.28
C GLY A 254 6.84 9.61 0.91
N PRO A 255 6.17 9.43 2.05
CA PRO A 255 6.39 10.26 3.25
C PRO A 255 7.83 10.28 3.74
N VAL A 256 8.58 9.18 3.56
CA VAL A 256 9.99 9.10 3.95
C VAL A 256 10.83 10.06 3.10
N LEU A 257 10.66 10.06 1.78
CA LEU A 257 11.35 11.00 0.88
C LEU A 257 10.91 12.44 1.15
N ARG A 258 9.62 12.68 1.34
CA ARG A 258 9.09 14.02 1.62
C ARG A 258 9.57 14.58 2.96
N SER A 259 9.92 13.72 3.93
CA SER A 259 10.54 14.15 5.19
C SER A 259 11.98 14.67 5.02
N ALA A 260 12.62 14.37 3.88
CA ALA A 260 13.93 14.88 3.49
C ALA A 260 13.84 16.11 2.56
N GLY A 261 12.67 16.76 2.48
CA GLY A 261 12.47 18.04 1.82
C GLY A 261 12.11 17.97 0.34
N LEU A 262 12.11 16.80 -0.32
CA LEU A 262 11.77 16.69 -1.73
C LEU A 262 10.26 16.59 -1.94
N PRO A 263 9.60 17.55 -2.62
CA PRO A 263 8.16 17.54 -2.87
C PRO A 263 7.78 16.60 -4.03
N TRP A 264 8.23 15.35 -3.95
CA TRP A 264 7.92 14.33 -4.95
C TRP A 264 6.62 13.61 -4.60
N ASP A 265 5.61 13.79 -5.46
CA ASP A 265 4.30 13.14 -5.35
C ASP A 265 3.74 12.90 -6.75
N LEU A 266 3.48 11.64 -7.08
CA LEU A 266 3.01 11.25 -8.42
C LEU A 266 1.64 11.83 -8.76
N ARG A 267 0.81 12.16 -7.78
CA ARG A 267 -0.48 12.85 -8.01
C ARG A 267 -0.31 14.22 -8.65
N LYS A 268 0.85 14.87 -8.47
CA LYS A 268 1.21 16.17 -9.09
C LYS A 268 2.21 16.03 -10.23
N MET A 269 3.22 15.15 -10.10
CA MET A 269 4.30 15.01 -11.08
C MET A 269 3.91 14.20 -12.32
N GLN A 270 3.09 13.17 -12.13
CA GLN A 270 2.56 12.30 -13.19
C GLN A 270 1.09 11.96 -12.90
N PRO A 271 0.17 12.91 -13.04
CA PRO A 271 -1.22 12.72 -12.67
C PRO A 271 -1.87 11.51 -13.35
N TYR A 272 -2.71 10.83 -12.61
CA TYR A 272 -3.48 9.67 -13.06
C TYR A 272 -4.91 9.77 -12.51
N CYS A 273 -5.87 9.11 -13.12
CA CYS A 273 -7.29 9.14 -12.73
C CYS A 273 -7.87 10.56 -12.57
N GLY A 274 -7.28 11.58 -13.20
CA GLY A 274 -7.78 12.94 -13.12
C GLY A 274 -7.32 13.74 -11.89
N TYR A 275 -6.25 13.32 -11.18
CA TYR A 275 -5.70 14.06 -10.03
C TYR A 275 -5.28 15.49 -10.36
N GLU A 276 -4.96 15.81 -11.61
CA GLU A 276 -4.67 17.17 -12.08
C GLU A 276 -5.83 18.16 -11.87
N ASN A 277 -7.04 17.64 -11.70
CA ASN A 277 -8.25 18.45 -11.49
C ASN A 277 -8.60 18.65 -10.02
N TYR A 278 -7.67 18.33 -9.10
CA TYR A 278 -7.87 18.48 -7.65
C TYR A 278 -6.85 19.44 -7.07
N GLU A 279 -7.35 20.29 -6.18
CA GLU A 279 -6.53 21.21 -5.41
C GLU A 279 -6.12 20.59 -4.07
N PHE A 280 -4.83 20.38 -3.90
CA PHE A 280 -4.22 19.93 -2.65
C PHE A 280 -2.72 20.30 -2.64
N ASP A 281 -2.12 20.30 -1.47
CA ASP A 281 -0.73 20.63 -1.27
C ASP A 281 0.10 19.37 -1.07
N VAL A 282 1.32 19.33 -1.61
CA VAL A 282 2.30 18.28 -1.31
C VAL A 282 3.01 18.65 -0.02
N ILE A 283 2.80 17.87 1.01
CA ILE A 283 3.37 18.12 2.34
C ILE A 283 4.82 17.63 2.37
N THR A 284 5.73 18.49 2.83
CA THR A 284 7.15 18.18 3.02
C THR A 284 7.61 18.64 4.41
N ALA A 285 8.67 18.02 4.90
CA ALA A 285 9.44 18.44 6.06
C ALA A 285 10.92 18.33 5.72
N ASP A 286 11.78 18.88 6.52
CA ASP A 286 13.24 18.88 6.34
C ASP A 286 13.99 18.29 7.54
N THR A 287 13.27 17.66 8.46
CA THR A 287 13.84 17.07 9.68
C THR A 287 14.49 15.71 9.45
N CYS A 288 14.13 15.01 8.38
CA CYS A 288 14.69 13.71 7.96
C CYS A 288 14.54 12.57 9.01
N ASP A 289 13.72 12.74 10.04
CA ASP A 289 13.60 11.85 11.19
C ASP A 289 12.20 11.24 11.34
N VAL A 290 12.01 10.43 12.38
CA VAL A 290 10.73 9.79 12.73
C VAL A 290 9.64 10.84 12.97
N TYR A 291 9.96 11.95 13.64
CA TYR A 291 9.00 13.01 13.94
C TYR A 291 8.49 13.70 12.67
N GLY A 292 9.38 14.03 11.75
CA GLY A 292 9.00 14.61 10.46
C GLY A 292 8.10 13.70 9.64
N ARG A 293 8.39 12.39 9.60
CA ARG A 293 7.52 11.40 8.92
C ARG A 293 6.15 11.30 9.56
N PHE A 294 6.08 11.39 10.89
CA PHE A 294 4.83 11.47 11.63
C PHE A 294 4.02 12.71 11.25
N LEU A 295 4.64 13.90 11.27
CA LEU A 295 3.98 15.16 10.92
C LEU A 295 3.44 15.17 9.49
N ILE A 296 4.20 14.63 8.53
CA ILE A 296 3.76 14.51 7.13
C ILE A 296 2.48 13.68 7.05
N ARG A 297 2.45 12.48 7.65
CA ARG A 297 1.26 11.63 7.62
C ARG A 297 0.04 12.30 8.26
N MET A 298 0.24 13.01 9.36
CA MET A 298 -0.84 13.79 10.00
C MET A 298 -1.39 14.88 9.08
N ALA A 299 -0.52 15.62 8.39
CA ALA A 299 -0.93 16.68 7.47
C ALA A 299 -1.54 16.12 6.17
N GLU A 300 -1.08 14.96 5.68
CA GLU A 300 -1.66 14.29 4.51
C GLU A 300 -3.12 13.84 4.75
N LEU A 301 -3.53 13.57 6.00
CA LEU A 301 -4.93 13.26 6.32
C LEU A 301 -5.85 14.41 5.92
N GLU A 302 -5.47 15.66 6.20
CA GLU A 302 -6.29 16.83 5.85
C GLU A 302 -6.30 17.05 4.33
N GLN A 303 -5.17 16.81 3.64
CA GLN A 303 -5.14 16.90 2.18
C GLN A 303 -6.05 15.85 1.53
N SER A 304 -6.08 14.63 2.07
CA SER A 304 -6.99 13.58 1.60
C SER A 304 -8.46 13.96 1.81
N LEU A 305 -8.82 14.53 2.98
CA LEU A 305 -10.19 15.03 3.21
C LEU A 305 -10.56 16.13 2.21
N ARG A 306 -9.64 17.06 1.92
CA ARG A 306 -9.84 18.13 0.95
C ARG A 306 -10.06 17.60 -0.48
N ILE A 307 -9.35 16.56 -0.89
CA ILE A 307 -9.56 15.89 -2.18
C ILE A 307 -10.94 15.19 -2.20
N ILE A 308 -11.31 14.50 -1.12
CA ILE A 308 -12.60 13.79 -1.03
C ILE A 308 -13.77 14.79 -1.12
N GLU A 309 -13.70 15.95 -0.49
CA GLU A 309 -14.73 17.00 -0.60
C GLU A 309 -14.94 17.43 -2.07
N GLN A 310 -13.86 17.68 -2.80
CA GLN A 310 -13.93 18.01 -4.21
C GLN A 310 -14.45 16.84 -5.07
N ALA A 311 -14.08 15.60 -4.72
CA ALA A 311 -14.58 14.41 -5.39
C ALA A 311 -16.10 14.24 -5.21
N ILE A 312 -16.63 14.52 -4.03
CA ILE A 312 -18.08 14.48 -3.76
C ILE A 312 -18.85 15.47 -4.65
N GLU A 313 -18.35 16.70 -4.82
CA GLU A 313 -18.96 17.68 -5.70
C GLU A 313 -19.02 17.20 -7.16
N LYS A 314 -17.94 16.58 -7.63
CA LYS A 314 -17.89 16.00 -8.98
C LYS A 314 -18.80 14.78 -9.12
N LEU A 315 -18.94 13.96 -8.07
CA LEU A 315 -19.84 12.80 -8.06
C LEU A 315 -21.31 13.21 -8.14
N ASP A 316 -21.68 14.28 -7.45
CA ASP A 316 -23.05 14.83 -7.56
C ASP A 316 -23.31 15.38 -8.98
N ALA A 317 -22.31 16.03 -9.59
CA ALA A 317 -22.41 16.54 -10.97
C ALA A 317 -22.47 15.44 -12.06
N THR A 318 -21.94 14.25 -11.75
CA THR A 318 -21.87 13.11 -12.68
C THR A 318 -22.84 11.99 -12.33
N GLU A 319 -23.90 12.28 -11.53
CA GLU A 319 -24.90 11.29 -11.16
C GLU A 319 -25.56 10.65 -12.40
N GLY A 320 -25.71 9.32 -12.39
CA GLY A 320 -26.28 8.56 -13.50
C GLY A 320 -25.37 8.35 -14.72
N GLN A 321 -24.13 8.85 -14.70
CA GLN A 321 -23.16 8.54 -15.75
C GLN A 321 -22.60 7.10 -15.59
N PRO A 322 -22.12 6.48 -16.69
CA PRO A 322 -21.56 5.14 -16.63
C PRO A 322 -20.30 5.11 -15.77
N VAL A 323 -20.06 3.95 -15.13
CA VAL A 323 -18.88 3.69 -14.29
C VAL A 323 -17.94 2.65 -14.90
N MET A 324 -18.22 2.22 -16.13
CA MET A 324 -17.41 1.25 -16.87
C MET A 324 -17.35 1.67 -18.35
N VAL A 325 -16.23 1.40 -19.00
CA VAL A 325 -16.03 1.63 -20.43
C VAL A 325 -17.08 0.90 -21.27
N ALA A 326 -17.53 1.51 -22.36
CA ALA A 326 -18.57 0.96 -23.24
C ALA A 326 -18.08 -0.16 -24.18
N ASP A 327 -16.83 -0.59 -24.10
CA ASP A 327 -16.31 -1.67 -24.96
C ASP A 327 -16.82 -3.04 -24.51
N LYS A 328 -17.69 -3.64 -25.33
CA LYS A 328 -18.26 -4.98 -25.10
C LYS A 328 -17.23 -6.10 -25.05
N LYS A 329 -16.02 -5.89 -25.52
CA LYS A 329 -14.93 -6.87 -25.40
C LYS A 329 -14.38 -6.98 -23.99
N ILE A 330 -14.54 -5.92 -23.19
CA ILE A 330 -13.97 -5.79 -21.84
C ILE A 330 -15.08 -5.85 -20.80
N ALA A 331 -16.17 -5.14 -21.03
CA ALA A 331 -17.27 -4.99 -20.10
C ALA A 331 -18.42 -5.97 -20.38
N TRP A 332 -19.02 -6.46 -19.32
CA TRP A 332 -20.19 -7.31 -19.43
C TRP A 332 -21.45 -6.50 -19.81
N PRO A 333 -22.39 -7.07 -20.61
CA PRO A 333 -23.57 -6.34 -21.08
C PRO A 333 -24.42 -5.66 -20.00
N ALA A 334 -24.55 -6.27 -18.82
CA ALA A 334 -25.29 -5.66 -17.72
C ALA A 334 -24.63 -4.37 -17.21
N GLN A 335 -23.30 -4.32 -17.17
CA GLN A 335 -22.59 -3.10 -16.83
C GLN A 335 -22.76 -2.01 -17.86
N LEU A 336 -22.89 -2.37 -19.13
CA LEU A 336 -23.18 -1.44 -20.22
C LEU A 336 -24.64 -0.93 -20.20
N ALA A 337 -25.56 -1.81 -19.79
CA ALA A 337 -26.99 -1.47 -19.69
C ALA A 337 -27.29 -0.52 -18.53
N LEU A 338 -26.43 -0.48 -17.52
CA LEU A 338 -26.56 0.40 -16.35
C LEU A 338 -26.76 1.87 -16.68
N GLY A 339 -26.03 2.36 -17.67
CA GLY A 339 -26.15 3.75 -18.11
C GLY A 339 -27.36 4.02 -19.02
N ALA A 340 -27.90 2.98 -19.66
CA ALA A 340 -28.97 3.11 -20.66
C ALA A 340 -30.40 3.04 -20.07
N ASP A 341 -30.60 2.16 -19.09
CA ASP A 341 -31.90 1.90 -18.47
C ASP A 341 -31.99 2.29 -16.97
N GLY A 342 -30.89 2.66 -16.37
CA GLY A 342 -30.83 3.11 -14.97
C GLY A 342 -31.11 2.02 -13.93
N LEU A 343 -31.19 0.74 -14.33
CA LEU A 343 -31.54 -0.35 -13.42
C LEU A 343 -30.38 -0.88 -12.60
N GLY A 344 -29.16 -0.47 -12.92
CA GLY A 344 -27.98 -0.86 -12.16
C GLY A 344 -27.57 -2.33 -12.32
N ASN A 345 -26.54 -2.74 -11.57
CA ASN A 345 -26.07 -4.11 -11.48
C ASN A 345 -26.86 -4.95 -10.45
N SER A 346 -28.15 -4.69 -10.27
CA SER A 346 -28.97 -5.52 -9.41
C SER A 346 -29.02 -6.96 -9.94
N LEU A 347 -29.02 -7.94 -9.02
CA LEU A 347 -29.09 -9.37 -9.38
C LEU A 347 -30.34 -9.68 -10.22
N ASP A 348 -31.43 -9.00 -10.00
CA ASP A 348 -32.67 -9.19 -10.73
C ASP A 348 -32.57 -8.68 -12.18
N HIS A 349 -31.97 -7.51 -12.40
CA HIS A 349 -31.70 -7.00 -13.73
C HIS A 349 -30.72 -7.89 -14.51
N ILE A 350 -29.67 -8.35 -13.85
CA ILE A 350 -28.71 -9.31 -14.41
C ILE A 350 -29.40 -10.61 -14.85
N ARG A 351 -30.28 -11.17 -14.01
CA ARG A 351 -31.05 -12.38 -14.33
C ARG A 351 -32.00 -12.16 -15.50
N GLU A 352 -32.65 -11.00 -15.55
CA GLU A 352 -33.55 -10.63 -16.65
C GLU A 352 -32.79 -10.55 -17.98
N ILE A 353 -31.65 -9.86 -18.04
CA ILE A 353 -30.82 -9.79 -19.26
C ILE A 353 -30.36 -11.18 -19.70
N MET A 354 -29.85 -11.99 -18.75
CA MET A 354 -29.38 -13.34 -19.07
C MET A 354 -30.52 -14.28 -19.48
N GLY A 355 -31.72 -14.10 -18.93
CA GLY A 355 -32.88 -14.91 -19.27
C GLY A 355 -33.54 -14.51 -20.58
N SER A 356 -33.38 -13.26 -21.05
CA SER A 356 -34.01 -12.74 -22.25
C SER A 356 -33.12 -12.82 -23.51
N SER A 357 -31.79 -12.89 -23.37
CA SER A 357 -30.83 -12.88 -24.48
C SER A 357 -29.78 -13.97 -24.35
N MET A 358 -29.79 -14.91 -25.28
CA MET A 358 -28.78 -15.99 -25.39
C MET A 358 -27.37 -15.42 -25.64
N GLU A 359 -27.29 -14.37 -26.46
CA GLU A 359 -26.02 -13.70 -26.77
C GLU A 359 -25.41 -13.07 -25.51
N SER A 360 -26.23 -12.44 -24.68
CA SER A 360 -25.79 -11.87 -23.39
C SER A 360 -25.32 -12.95 -22.42
N LEU A 361 -26.00 -14.09 -22.35
CA LEU A 361 -25.61 -15.23 -21.55
C LEU A 361 -24.26 -15.79 -21.99
N ILE A 362 -24.07 -16.01 -23.30
CA ILE A 362 -22.81 -16.53 -23.86
C ILE A 362 -21.67 -15.53 -23.60
N HIS A 363 -21.92 -14.26 -23.80
CA HIS A 363 -20.93 -13.21 -23.59
C HIS A 363 -20.51 -13.13 -22.12
N HIS A 364 -21.46 -13.16 -21.20
CA HIS A 364 -21.19 -13.24 -19.76
C HIS A 364 -20.35 -14.46 -19.43
N PHE A 365 -20.76 -15.64 -19.89
CA PHE A 365 -20.04 -16.90 -19.64
C PHE A 365 -18.59 -16.81 -20.12
N LYS A 366 -18.34 -16.29 -21.31
CA LYS A 366 -16.98 -16.16 -21.84
C LYS A 366 -16.11 -15.16 -21.06
N LEU A 367 -16.67 -14.01 -20.67
CA LEU A 367 -15.92 -13.03 -19.87
C LEU A 367 -15.56 -13.56 -18.46
N VAL A 368 -16.45 -14.34 -17.85
CA VAL A 368 -16.20 -14.90 -16.51
C VAL A 368 -15.22 -16.07 -16.55
N THR A 369 -15.32 -16.96 -17.55
CA THR A 369 -14.50 -18.18 -17.63
C THR A 369 -13.14 -17.94 -18.32
N GLU A 370 -13.15 -17.33 -19.51
CA GLU A 370 -11.95 -17.10 -20.31
C GLU A 370 -11.32 -15.74 -20.06
N GLY A 371 -12.14 -14.71 -19.81
CA GLY A 371 -11.74 -13.32 -19.75
C GLY A 371 -11.59 -12.68 -21.14
N PHE A 372 -11.22 -11.42 -21.17
CA PHE A 372 -10.92 -10.68 -22.38
C PHE A 372 -9.44 -10.83 -22.77
N ARG A 373 -9.12 -10.56 -24.04
CA ARG A 373 -7.74 -10.56 -24.54
C ARG A 373 -7.14 -9.17 -24.45
N VAL A 374 -5.87 -9.12 -24.08
CA VAL A 374 -5.05 -7.89 -24.07
C VAL A 374 -4.01 -7.99 -25.18
N PRO A 375 -3.83 -6.97 -26.02
CA PRO A 375 -2.81 -6.99 -27.09
C PRO A 375 -1.42 -7.30 -26.55
N ALA A 376 -0.60 -7.97 -27.37
CA ALA A 376 0.78 -8.26 -27.02
C ALA A 376 1.57 -6.95 -26.82
N GLY A 377 2.33 -6.87 -25.75
CA GLY A 377 3.11 -5.69 -25.40
C GLY A 377 3.41 -5.63 -23.90
N GLN A 378 3.97 -4.52 -23.47
CA GLN A 378 4.25 -4.25 -22.06
C GLN A 378 3.84 -2.83 -21.67
N ALA A 379 3.42 -2.65 -20.45
CA ALA A 379 3.09 -1.34 -19.89
C ALA A 379 3.54 -1.23 -18.44
N TYR A 380 3.87 -0.01 -18.06
CA TYR A 380 4.16 0.38 -16.69
C TYR A 380 3.20 1.48 -16.26
N ALA A 381 2.61 1.34 -15.07
CA ALA A 381 1.80 2.37 -14.44
C ALA A 381 2.14 2.48 -12.97
N ALA A 382 2.28 3.71 -12.50
CA ALA A 382 2.61 4.02 -11.12
C ALA A 382 1.51 4.89 -10.49
N VAL A 383 1.31 4.73 -9.19
CA VAL A 383 0.41 5.50 -8.35
C VAL A 383 1.11 5.91 -7.06
N GLU A 384 0.71 7.01 -6.46
CA GLU A 384 1.19 7.43 -5.14
C GLU A 384 0.39 6.75 -4.05
N SER A 385 0.88 5.64 -3.52
CA SER A 385 0.28 4.96 -2.37
C SER A 385 0.62 5.69 -1.05
N PRO A 386 -0.03 5.35 0.07
CA PRO A 386 0.29 5.94 1.39
C PRO A 386 1.76 5.78 1.80
N ARG A 387 2.47 4.79 1.25
CA ARG A 387 3.88 4.48 1.54
C ARG A 387 4.84 5.03 0.51
N GLY A 388 4.33 5.47 -0.64
CA GLY A 388 5.12 6.01 -1.74
C GLY A 388 4.69 5.46 -3.10
N GLU A 389 5.61 5.46 -4.05
CA GLU A 389 5.37 5.00 -5.41
C GLU A 389 5.13 3.49 -5.46
N LEU A 390 3.89 3.11 -5.74
CA LEU A 390 3.48 1.75 -6.06
C LEU A 390 3.28 1.66 -7.58
N ALA A 391 3.89 0.66 -8.23
CA ALA A 391 3.74 0.51 -9.66
C ALA A 391 3.55 -0.95 -10.09
N ALA A 392 2.84 -1.13 -11.20
CA ALA A 392 2.68 -2.40 -11.87
C ALA A 392 3.35 -2.38 -13.25
N HIS A 393 4.25 -3.31 -13.51
CA HIS A 393 4.77 -3.62 -14.84
C HIS A 393 4.10 -4.90 -15.33
N VAL A 394 3.38 -4.80 -16.43
CA VAL A 394 2.55 -5.87 -16.97
C VAL A 394 2.99 -6.20 -18.40
N VAL A 395 3.15 -7.47 -18.69
CA VAL A 395 3.49 -8.00 -20.01
C VAL A 395 2.37 -8.91 -20.50
N SER A 396 1.93 -8.71 -21.74
CA SER A 396 0.94 -9.53 -22.42
C SER A 396 1.53 -10.17 -23.68
N ASP A 397 1.18 -11.41 -23.94
CA ASP A 397 1.47 -12.13 -25.19
C ASP A 397 0.30 -12.11 -26.20
N GLY A 398 -0.77 -11.38 -25.90
CA GLY A 398 -2.01 -11.36 -26.69
C GLY A 398 -3.09 -12.30 -26.18
N GLY A 399 -2.85 -12.97 -25.07
CA GLY A 399 -3.75 -13.93 -24.42
C GLY A 399 -4.78 -13.31 -23.48
N THR A 400 -5.55 -14.19 -22.83
CA THR A 400 -6.54 -13.83 -21.80
C THR A 400 -5.97 -13.75 -20.40
N LYS A 401 -4.67 -14.02 -20.26
CA LYS A 401 -3.92 -14.02 -18.99
C LYS A 401 -2.67 -13.17 -19.15
N PRO A 402 -2.19 -12.53 -18.08
CA PRO A 402 -0.88 -11.90 -18.08
C PRO A 402 0.23 -12.91 -18.34
N TYR A 403 1.18 -12.57 -19.21
CA TYR A 403 2.41 -13.33 -19.37
C TYR A 403 3.36 -13.14 -18.20
N ARG A 404 3.49 -11.88 -17.73
CA ARG A 404 4.27 -11.50 -16.54
C ARG A 404 3.65 -10.28 -15.88
N VAL A 405 3.62 -10.28 -14.56
CA VAL A 405 3.32 -9.11 -13.75
C VAL A 405 4.41 -8.95 -12.70
N HIS A 406 4.92 -7.74 -12.58
CA HIS A 406 5.86 -7.36 -11.54
C HIS A 406 5.38 -6.07 -10.88
N PHE A 407 5.41 -6.04 -9.55
CA PHE A 407 5.04 -4.86 -8.79
C PHE A 407 6.29 -4.22 -8.16
N ARG A 408 6.45 -2.91 -8.36
CA ARG A 408 7.31 -2.10 -7.51
C ARG A 408 6.49 -1.71 -6.29
N GLU A 409 6.91 -2.19 -5.14
CA GLU A 409 6.22 -1.92 -3.88
C GLU A 409 7.12 -1.04 -2.99
N PRO A 410 6.62 0.12 -2.50
CA PRO A 410 7.46 1.09 -1.79
C PRO A 410 7.99 0.57 -0.46
N SER A 411 7.26 -0.28 0.27
CA SER A 411 7.74 -0.85 1.53
C SER A 411 8.98 -1.71 1.36
N PHE A 412 9.09 -2.43 0.22
CA PHE A 412 10.29 -3.21 -0.08
C PHE A 412 11.54 -2.33 -0.18
N ASN A 413 11.43 -1.21 -0.90
CA ASN A 413 12.53 -0.26 -1.04
C ASN A 413 12.80 0.47 0.28
N ASN A 414 11.75 0.93 0.96
CA ASN A 414 11.87 1.68 2.21
C ASN A 414 12.50 0.83 3.33
N LEU A 415 12.24 -0.49 3.35
CA LEU A 415 12.80 -1.39 4.36
C LEU A 415 14.34 -1.48 4.31
N GLN A 416 14.94 -1.25 3.14
CA GLN A 416 16.41 -1.19 3.01
C GLN A 416 17.03 -0.06 3.84
N SER A 417 16.29 1.01 4.10
CA SER A 417 16.79 2.13 4.92
C SER A 417 16.92 1.80 6.41
N THR A 418 16.38 0.67 6.86
CA THR A 418 16.42 0.28 8.28
C THR A 418 17.84 0.22 8.82
N SER A 419 18.80 -0.34 8.08
CA SER A 419 20.22 -0.35 8.47
C SER A 419 20.76 1.07 8.63
N ALA A 420 20.62 1.89 7.58
CA ALA A 420 21.13 3.26 7.57
C ALA A 420 20.53 4.15 8.68
N MET A 421 19.27 3.90 9.07
CA MET A 421 18.59 4.66 10.11
C MET A 421 18.90 4.17 11.54
N SER A 422 19.40 2.95 11.68
CA SER A 422 19.54 2.30 13.00
C SER A 422 20.98 2.13 13.44
N GLU A 423 21.93 2.03 12.50
CA GLU A 423 23.36 1.86 12.82
C GLU A 423 23.92 3.09 13.52
N GLY A 424 24.65 2.86 14.63
CA GLY A 424 25.14 3.91 15.52
C GLY A 424 24.12 4.45 16.53
N GLY A 425 22.85 4.03 16.42
CA GLY A 425 21.76 4.35 17.33
C GLY A 425 21.60 3.33 18.47
N MET A 426 20.59 3.52 19.30
CA MET A 426 20.26 2.60 20.39
C MET A 426 19.26 1.54 19.94
N VAL A 427 19.32 0.33 20.52
CA VAL A 427 18.32 -0.75 20.29
C VAL A 427 16.90 -0.26 20.45
N ALA A 428 16.62 0.58 21.46
CA ALA A 428 15.29 1.13 21.71
C ALA A 428 14.76 2.01 20.56
N ASP A 429 15.64 2.58 19.74
CA ASP A 429 15.28 3.50 18.65
C ASP A 429 14.95 2.77 17.33
N ILE A 430 15.43 1.52 17.18
CA ILE A 430 15.13 0.68 16.00
C ILE A 430 13.61 0.56 15.81
N ILE A 431 12.88 0.35 16.89
CA ILE A 431 11.41 0.20 16.85
C ILE A 431 10.77 1.44 16.23
N GLY A 432 11.19 2.62 16.67
CA GLY A 432 10.70 3.89 16.10
C GLY A 432 11.11 4.09 14.65
N ALA A 433 12.36 3.74 14.29
CA ALA A 433 12.86 3.82 12.92
C ALA A 433 12.04 2.93 11.98
N VAL A 434 11.83 1.64 12.33
CA VAL A 434 11.05 0.69 11.53
C VAL A 434 9.58 1.13 11.44
N ALA A 435 8.94 1.49 12.56
CA ALA A 435 7.55 1.97 12.56
C ALA A 435 7.36 3.20 11.66
N SER A 436 8.37 4.08 11.59
CA SER A 436 8.29 5.32 10.81
C SER A 436 8.23 5.14 9.30
N ILE A 437 8.78 4.02 8.77
CA ILE A 437 8.69 3.70 7.35
C ILE A 437 7.38 2.99 6.98
N ASP A 438 6.57 2.60 7.98
CA ASP A 438 5.26 1.95 7.82
C ASP A 438 5.30 0.74 6.87
N PRO A 439 6.14 -0.30 7.14
CA PRO A 439 6.29 -1.40 6.23
C PRO A 439 5.08 -2.34 6.28
N VAL A 440 4.49 -2.68 5.14
CA VAL A 440 3.48 -3.73 5.02
C VAL A 440 4.09 -4.95 4.38
N MET A 441 4.24 -5.99 5.18
CA MET A 441 5.00 -7.17 4.79
C MET A 441 4.35 -7.98 3.66
N GLY A 442 3.02 -7.89 3.49
CA GLY A 442 2.35 -8.50 2.33
C GLY A 442 2.80 -7.89 1.00
N GLY A 443 3.08 -6.58 0.97
CA GLY A 443 3.67 -5.91 -0.20
C GLY A 443 5.17 -6.19 -0.35
N VAL A 444 5.90 -6.29 0.74
CA VAL A 444 7.34 -6.61 0.73
C VAL A 444 7.58 -8.00 0.17
N ASP A 445 6.86 -9.00 0.65
CA ASP A 445 7.09 -10.41 0.33
C ASP A 445 6.36 -10.87 -0.97
N ARG A 446 5.22 -10.25 -1.33
CA ARG A 446 4.37 -10.49 -2.54
C ARG A 446 3.92 -11.90 -2.79
#